data_1bd4f22f778eb138e15daa891a3ede49
#
_entry.id   1bd4f22f778eb138e15daa891a3ede49
#
_cell.length_a   1.000
_cell.length_b   1.000
_cell.length_c   1.000
_cell.angle_alpha   90.00
_cell.angle_beta   90.00
_cell.angle_gamma   90.00
#
_symmetry.space_group_name_H-M   'P 1'
#
loop_
_entity.id
_entity.type
_entity.pdbx_description
1 polymer ?
#
loop_
_entity_poly.entity_id
_entity_poly.type
_entity_poly.pdbx_seq_one_letter_code
_entity_poly.pdbx_strand_id
1 'polypeptide(L)'
;LFISNRAHIILPYHTYIDGLDKKIGTTGRGIGPTYADKINRIGLRFADLPYCDFNEMAERQNKALEHAGCRQRVTAEELEEQVSWIQNRFGSAITDTGILLDNALKMGDRIILEGAQGCLLDIDQGTFPFVTSSVTSRGNATHGAGIHPGHVDTVIGITKAYITRVGNGHMPTELFDEVGEHLTSVGHEFGTTTGRRRRCGWFDAVVMRHSNRVNGFTEIALTKLDVLGGLDEIKICVGYKMGDVEINEMPASAIALEDCEPVYVTMPGFASHSLEEWLGIARKCNSEGLGFSGLPAAAQNYIQKLESILGVTVSSVGLGPDRDATVDRV
;
A
#
# COMPACT_ATOMS: atom_id res chain seq x y z
N LEU A 1 -2.80 19.21 12.59
CA LEU A 1 -1.76 18.26 12.26
C LEU A 1 -0.91 17.97 13.50
N PHE A 2 -0.67 16.68 13.78
CA PHE A 2 0.24 16.23 14.84
C PHE A 2 1.30 15.31 14.25
N ILE A 3 2.52 15.39 14.78
CA ILE A 3 3.64 14.56 14.38
C ILE A 3 4.13 13.81 15.61
N SER A 4 4.22 12.48 15.51
CA SER A 4 4.74 11.68 16.62
C SER A 4 6.18 12.07 16.94
N ASN A 5 6.43 12.39 18.19
CA ASN A 5 7.79 12.65 18.68
C ASN A 5 8.70 11.40 18.61
N ARG A 6 8.11 10.20 18.43
CA ARG A 6 8.82 8.92 18.26
C ARG A 6 9.13 8.58 16.79
N ALA A 7 8.59 9.36 15.83
CA ALA A 7 8.87 9.14 14.42
C ALA A 7 10.33 9.44 14.09
N HIS A 8 10.91 8.61 13.21
CA HIS A 8 12.27 8.82 12.70
C HIS A 8 12.29 9.83 11.57
N ILE A 9 13.37 10.56 11.47
CA ILE A 9 13.57 11.62 10.47
C ILE A 9 14.41 11.08 9.34
N ILE A 10 13.96 11.29 8.11
CA ILE A 10 14.75 11.04 6.91
C ILE A 10 15.70 12.24 6.72
N LEU A 11 17.00 11.97 6.74
CA LEU A 11 18.04 12.96 6.52
C LEU A 11 18.60 12.86 5.09
N PRO A 12 19.28 13.89 4.56
CA PRO A 12 19.78 13.90 3.18
C PRO A 12 20.61 12.68 2.82
N TYR A 13 21.50 12.24 3.71
CA TYR A 13 22.36 11.09 3.44
C TYR A 13 21.55 9.78 3.21
N HIS A 14 20.37 9.62 3.82
CA HIS A 14 19.50 8.49 3.57
C HIS A 14 19.04 8.46 2.10
N THR A 15 18.68 9.63 1.55
CA THR A 15 18.25 9.72 0.15
C THR A 15 19.41 9.49 -0.81
N TYR A 16 20.61 9.91 -0.44
CA TYR A 16 21.82 9.65 -1.23
C TYR A 16 22.14 8.15 -1.31
N ILE A 17 22.07 7.44 -0.18
CA ILE A 17 22.30 5.98 -0.14
C ILE A 17 21.19 5.24 -0.89
N ASP A 18 19.92 5.60 -0.66
CA ASP A 18 18.76 4.97 -1.31
C ASP A 18 18.80 5.11 -2.84
N GLY A 19 19.32 6.25 -3.33
CA GLY A 19 19.51 6.51 -4.77
C GLY A 19 20.53 5.61 -5.45
N LEU A 20 21.40 4.93 -4.69
CA LEU A 20 22.39 3.99 -5.23
C LEU A 20 21.80 2.60 -5.52
N ASP A 21 20.73 2.23 -4.84
CA ASP A 21 20.10 0.92 -5.03
C ASP A 21 19.21 0.91 -6.27
N LYS A 22 19.71 0.27 -7.33
CA LYS A 22 18.98 0.06 -8.58
C LYS A 22 18.33 -1.32 -8.66
N LYS A 23 18.69 -2.26 -7.78
CA LYS A 23 18.26 -3.66 -7.85
C LYS A 23 16.79 -3.81 -7.43
N ILE A 24 16.41 -3.17 -6.33
CA ILE A 24 15.03 -3.24 -5.80
C ILE A 24 14.10 -2.29 -6.55
N GLY A 25 14.64 -1.20 -7.12
CA GLY A 25 13.86 -0.20 -7.81
C GLY A 25 13.08 0.72 -6.86
N THR A 26 13.74 1.15 -5.79
CA THR A 26 13.18 2.04 -4.76
C THR A 26 12.68 3.36 -5.33
N THR A 27 11.96 4.13 -4.52
CA THR A 27 11.52 5.49 -4.89
C THR A 27 12.58 6.56 -4.64
N GLY A 28 13.75 6.20 -4.08
CA GLY A 28 14.84 7.11 -3.76
C GLY A 28 14.52 8.11 -2.63
N ARG A 29 13.57 7.78 -1.76
CA ARG A 29 13.11 8.66 -0.67
C ARG A 29 13.81 8.44 0.67
N GLY A 30 14.79 7.54 0.73
CA GLY A 30 15.57 7.28 1.93
C GLY A 30 14.91 6.37 2.96
N ILE A 31 13.81 5.69 2.62
CA ILE A 31 13.05 4.85 3.56
C ILE A 31 13.91 3.69 4.06
N GLY A 32 14.53 2.91 3.17
CA GLY A 32 15.37 1.77 3.52
C GLY A 32 16.50 2.14 4.47
N PRO A 33 17.37 3.09 4.11
CA PRO A 33 18.46 3.55 4.99
C PRO A 33 17.98 4.10 6.34
N THR A 34 16.85 4.82 6.39
CA THR A 34 16.29 5.31 7.66
C THR A 34 15.82 4.15 8.56
N TYR A 35 15.23 3.10 7.99
CA TYR A 35 14.88 1.90 8.75
C TYR A 35 16.12 1.12 9.21
N ALA A 36 17.18 1.06 8.40
CA ALA A 36 18.45 0.47 8.81
C ALA A 36 19.00 1.19 10.06
N ASP A 37 19.02 2.51 10.05
CA ASP A 37 19.44 3.31 11.20
C ASP A 37 18.55 3.12 12.42
N LYS A 38 17.23 3.03 12.22
CA LYS A 38 16.29 2.73 13.29
C LYS A 38 16.64 1.39 13.99
N ILE A 39 16.89 0.34 13.21
CA ILE A 39 17.20 -1.00 13.74
C ILE A 39 18.58 -1.01 14.40
N ASN A 40 19.56 -0.28 13.84
CA ASN A 40 20.88 -0.08 14.41
C ASN A 40 20.85 0.85 15.65
N ARG A 41 19.72 1.48 15.95
CA ARG A 41 19.52 2.40 17.09
C ARG A 41 20.39 3.65 17.03
N ILE A 42 20.66 4.14 15.82
CA ILE A 42 21.42 5.35 15.53
C ILE A 42 20.59 6.41 14.78
N GLY A 43 19.34 6.08 14.46
CA GLY A 43 18.42 6.98 13.77
C GLY A 43 17.94 8.13 14.65
N LEU A 44 17.75 9.29 14.05
CA LEU A 44 17.25 10.50 14.71
C LEU A 44 15.72 10.48 14.76
N ARG A 45 15.14 10.74 15.94
CA ARG A 45 13.70 10.93 16.13
C ARG A 45 13.37 12.40 16.41
N PHE A 46 12.12 12.78 16.24
CA PHE A 46 11.67 14.15 16.57
C PHE A 46 11.88 14.52 18.04
N ALA A 47 11.74 13.56 18.97
CA ALA A 47 12.00 13.79 20.39
C ALA A 47 13.48 14.13 20.69
N ASP A 48 14.39 13.69 19.86
CA ASP A 48 15.83 13.77 20.09
C ASP A 48 16.46 15.05 19.47
N LEU A 49 15.68 15.83 18.69
CA LEU A 49 16.15 17.04 18.03
C LEU A 49 16.84 18.07 18.94
N PRO A 50 16.35 18.31 20.18
CA PRO A 50 17.03 19.28 21.07
C PRO A 50 18.39 18.83 21.62
N TYR A 51 18.75 17.55 21.42
CA TYR A 51 19.91 16.93 22.03
C TYR A 51 20.95 16.48 20.98
N CYS A 52 20.84 16.98 19.73
CA CYS A 52 21.73 16.59 18.64
C CYS A 52 23.16 17.11 18.83
N ASP A 53 24.15 16.25 18.66
CA ASP A 53 25.52 16.65 18.32
C ASP A 53 25.71 16.55 16.80
N PHE A 54 25.65 17.69 16.13
CA PHE A 54 25.70 17.75 14.67
C PHE A 54 27.06 17.34 14.12
N ASN A 55 28.15 17.55 14.87
CA ASN A 55 29.50 17.14 14.44
C ASN A 55 29.62 15.62 14.46
N GLU A 56 29.22 14.96 15.54
CA GLU A 56 29.18 13.50 15.63
C GLU A 56 28.26 12.90 14.56
N MET A 57 27.09 13.50 14.34
CA MET A 57 26.16 13.06 13.30
C MET A 57 26.76 13.16 11.91
N ALA A 58 27.37 14.29 11.56
CA ALA A 58 28.00 14.50 10.26
C ALA A 58 29.14 13.51 10.02
N GLU A 59 29.99 13.27 11.03
CA GLU A 59 31.09 12.29 10.94
C GLU A 59 30.53 10.87 10.67
N ARG A 60 29.52 10.45 11.42
CA ARG A 60 28.92 9.12 11.27
C ARG A 60 28.26 8.97 9.89
N GLN A 61 27.50 9.97 9.44
CA GLN A 61 26.82 9.94 8.14
C GLN A 61 27.83 9.92 6.98
N ASN A 62 28.92 10.68 7.09
CA ASN A 62 29.97 10.69 6.07
C ASN A 62 30.71 9.33 5.98
N LYS A 63 30.92 8.64 7.10
CA LYS A 63 31.43 7.26 7.11
C LYS A 63 30.47 6.30 6.40
N ALA A 64 29.17 6.43 6.63
CA ALA A 64 28.14 5.62 5.95
C ALA A 64 28.10 5.89 4.44
N LEU A 65 28.17 7.15 4.02
CA LEU A 65 28.25 7.55 2.62
C LEU A 65 29.50 6.99 1.93
N GLU A 66 30.64 7.07 2.59
CA GLU A 66 31.91 6.53 2.09
C GLU A 66 31.83 5.01 1.91
N HIS A 67 31.33 4.30 2.92
CA HIS A 67 31.13 2.85 2.85
C HIS A 67 30.19 2.44 1.71
N ALA A 68 29.16 3.23 1.45
CA ALA A 68 28.23 3.03 0.33
C ALA A 68 28.81 3.43 -1.05
N GLY A 69 30.04 3.95 -1.10
CA GLY A 69 30.67 4.45 -2.32
C GLY A 69 30.07 5.77 -2.84
N CYS A 70 29.37 6.50 -1.99
CA CYS A 70 28.75 7.78 -2.32
C CYS A 70 29.77 8.92 -2.20
N ARG A 71 29.78 9.83 -3.19
CA ARG A 71 30.68 10.98 -3.21
C ARG A 71 30.16 12.19 -2.44
N GLN A 72 28.87 12.23 -2.19
CA GLN A 72 28.24 13.30 -1.41
C GLN A 72 28.79 13.30 0.02
N ARG A 73 28.77 14.47 0.64
CA ARG A 73 29.12 14.67 2.04
C ARG A 73 28.08 15.57 2.67
N VAL A 74 27.93 15.46 3.98
CA VAL A 74 27.09 16.33 4.79
C VAL A 74 27.95 17.06 5.81
N THR A 75 27.58 18.30 6.14
CA THR A 75 28.26 19.07 7.17
C THR A 75 27.39 19.23 8.41
N ALA A 76 28.02 19.60 9.53
CA ALA A 76 27.28 19.86 10.76
C ALA A 76 26.31 21.05 10.60
N GLU A 77 26.75 22.08 9.88
CA GLU A 77 25.96 23.28 9.59
C GLU A 77 24.71 22.95 8.77
N GLU A 78 24.83 22.14 7.71
CA GLU A 78 23.67 21.69 6.90
C GLU A 78 22.68 20.90 7.73
N LEU A 79 23.14 20.05 8.64
CA LEU A 79 22.26 19.29 9.54
C LEU A 79 21.57 20.19 10.55
N GLU A 80 22.29 21.16 11.13
CA GLU A 80 21.72 22.13 12.06
C GLU A 80 20.67 23.02 11.39
N GLU A 81 20.94 23.50 10.18
CA GLU A 81 19.96 24.27 9.40
C GLU A 81 18.69 23.45 9.12
N GLN A 82 18.83 22.19 8.73
CA GLN A 82 17.70 21.31 8.46
C GLN A 82 16.88 21.05 9.73
N VAL A 83 17.54 20.73 10.85
CA VAL A 83 16.87 20.50 12.13
C VAL A 83 16.18 21.78 12.61
N SER A 84 16.83 22.92 12.51
CA SER A 84 16.25 24.22 12.86
C SER A 84 15.02 24.53 12.00
N TRP A 85 15.07 24.25 10.70
CA TRP A 85 13.92 24.41 9.82
C TRP A 85 12.76 23.51 10.24
N ILE A 86 13.01 22.24 10.57
CA ILE A 86 12.00 21.30 11.07
C ILE A 86 11.38 21.82 12.38
N GLN A 87 12.19 22.25 13.33
CA GLN A 87 11.73 22.75 14.62
C GLN A 87 10.90 24.03 14.47
N ASN A 88 11.35 24.98 13.65
CA ASN A 88 10.64 26.23 13.40
C ASN A 88 9.31 26.01 12.67
N ARG A 89 9.26 25.06 11.73
CA ARG A 89 8.06 24.80 10.92
C ARG A 89 7.04 23.91 11.60
N PHE A 90 7.49 22.91 12.34
CA PHE A 90 6.65 21.83 12.86
C PHE A 90 6.74 21.65 14.38
N GLY A 91 7.57 22.41 15.10
CA GLY A 91 7.80 22.23 16.53
C GLY A 91 6.55 22.18 17.38
N SER A 92 5.57 23.05 17.09
CA SER A 92 4.27 23.06 17.77
C SER A 92 3.36 21.86 17.43
N ALA A 93 3.64 21.15 16.34
CA ALA A 93 2.90 19.95 15.94
C ALA A 93 3.51 18.67 16.50
N ILE A 94 4.77 18.70 16.97
CA ILE A 94 5.48 17.55 17.50
C ILE A 94 4.97 17.24 18.93
N THR A 95 4.42 16.04 19.12
CA THR A 95 3.83 15.64 20.41
C THR A 95 3.88 14.13 20.60
N ASP A 96 3.58 13.64 21.80
CA ASP A 96 3.32 12.22 22.03
C ASP A 96 1.92 11.87 21.51
N THR A 97 1.88 11.42 20.25
CA THR A 97 0.63 11.04 19.58
C THR A 97 -0.03 9.82 20.20
N GLY A 98 0.73 8.93 20.86
CA GLY A 98 0.16 7.78 21.57
C GLY A 98 -0.72 8.21 22.75
N ILE A 99 -0.25 9.18 23.55
CA ILE A 99 -1.06 9.75 24.63
C ILE A 99 -2.30 10.48 24.08
N LEU A 100 -2.15 11.21 22.97
CA LEU A 100 -3.26 11.91 22.33
C LEU A 100 -4.34 10.93 21.88
N LEU A 101 -3.96 9.85 21.21
CA LEU A 101 -4.88 8.82 20.73
C LEU A 101 -5.52 8.04 21.89
N ASP A 102 -4.76 7.70 22.93
CA ASP A 102 -5.30 7.03 24.12
C ASP A 102 -6.37 7.88 24.84
N ASN A 103 -6.13 9.20 24.92
CA ASN A 103 -7.13 10.13 25.47
C ASN A 103 -8.38 10.23 24.59
N ALA A 104 -8.22 10.28 23.25
CA ALA A 104 -9.34 10.28 22.32
C ALA A 104 -10.19 9.00 22.46
N LEU A 105 -9.55 7.84 22.56
CA LEU A 105 -10.24 6.56 22.80
C LEU A 105 -11.02 6.55 24.11
N LYS A 106 -10.44 7.09 25.18
CA LYS A 106 -11.14 7.23 26.49
C LYS A 106 -12.33 8.17 26.45
N MET A 107 -12.32 9.15 25.56
CA MET A 107 -13.46 10.05 25.30
C MET A 107 -14.52 9.43 24.38
N GLY A 108 -14.26 8.26 23.80
CA GLY A 108 -15.16 7.56 22.88
C GLY A 108 -15.05 8.01 21.43
N ASP A 109 -13.98 8.72 21.07
CA ASP A 109 -13.75 9.13 19.68
C ASP A 109 -13.48 7.94 18.78
N ARG A 110 -13.91 8.05 17.53
CA ARG A 110 -13.63 7.08 16.46
C ARG A 110 -12.29 7.42 15.81
N ILE A 111 -11.39 6.45 15.75
CA ILE A 111 -10.05 6.60 15.17
C ILE A 111 -9.93 5.73 13.93
N ILE A 112 -9.40 6.32 12.85
CA ILE A 112 -9.03 5.60 11.63
C ILE A 112 -7.51 5.52 11.59
N LEU A 113 -6.99 4.29 11.50
CA LEU A 113 -5.57 4.03 11.26
C LEU A 113 -5.39 3.71 9.77
N GLU A 114 -4.74 4.62 9.05
CA GLU A 114 -4.43 4.43 7.64
C GLU A 114 -3.01 3.90 7.48
N GLY A 115 -2.86 2.73 6.86
CA GLY A 115 -1.57 2.16 6.49
C GLY A 115 -1.05 2.72 5.17
N ALA A 116 0.24 2.51 4.94
CA ALA A 116 0.89 2.84 3.67
C ALA A 116 1.32 1.55 2.94
N GLN A 117 1.54 1.64 1.63
CA GLN A 117 1.92 0.54 0.73
C GLN A 117 0.83 -0.56 0.66
N GLY A 118 1.22 -1.83 0.81
CA GLY A 118 0.32 -2.98 0.77
C GLY A 118 1.02 -4.26 1.20
N CYS A 119 0.24 -5.33 1.42
CA CYS A 119 0.72 -6.57 2.03
C CYS A 119 1.90 -7.21 1.27
N LEU A 120 1.89 -7.18 -0.07
CA LEU A 120 3.01 -7.72 -0.87
C LEU A 120 4.31 -6.93 -0.74
N LEU A 121 4.25 -5.71 -0.20
CA LEU A 121 5.40 -4.87 0.07
C LEU A 121 5.85 -4.92 1.53
N ASP A 122 5.20 -5.72 2.37
CA ASP A 122 5.59 -5.93 3.77
C ASP A 122 6.96 -6.59 3.87
N ILE A 123 7.81 -6.11 4.78
CA ILE A 123 9.18 -6.59 4.93
C ILE A 123 9.27 -8.09 5.28
N ASP A 124 8.30 -8.61 6.04
CA ASP A 124 8.29 -9.99 6.52
C ASP A 124 7.33 -10.88 5.72
N GLN A 125 6.16 -10.36 5.34
CA GLN A 125 5.08 -11.11 4.71
C GLN A 125 4.94 -10.87 3.21
N GLY A 126 5.73 -9.95 2.67
CA GLY A 126 5.72 -9.60 1.25
C GLY A 126 6.65 -10.44 0.38
N THR A 127 6.83 -10.00 -0.85
CA THR A 127 7.67 -10.67 -1.87
C THR A 127 9.15 -10.28 -1.74
N PHE A 128 9.76 -10.60 -0.59
CA PHE A 128 11.17 -10.29 -0.33
C PHE A 128 12.09 -10.83 -1.44
N PRO A 129 13.08 -10.06 -1.96
CA PRO A 129 13.55 -8.76 -1.47
C PRO A 129 12.83 -7.53 -2.09
N PHE A 130 11.83 -7.71 -2.93
CA PHE A 130 11.10 -6.64 -3.63
C PHE A 130 9.99 -6.05 -2.76
N VAL A 131 10.36 -5.52 -1.60
CA VAL A 131 9.48 -5.01 -0.55
C VAL A 131 9.93 -3.62 -0.09
N THR A 132 9.10 -2.95 0.72
CA THR A 132 9.56 -1.80 1.51
C THR A 132 10.25 -2.28 2.79
N SER A 133 11.02 -1.43 3.44
CA SER A 133 11.74 -1.78 4.68
C SER A 133 10.84 -1.69 5.93
N SER A 134 9.54 -1.58 5.77
CA SER A 134 8.60 -1.45 6.88
C SER A 134 7.60 -2.59 6.92
N VAL A 135 7.05 -2.83 8.11
CA VAL A 135 5.87 -3.68 8.31
C VAL A 135 4.64 -2.88 7.85
N THR A 136 3.96 -3.35 6.80
CA THR A 136 2.80 -2.68 6.21
C THR A 136 1.47 -3.31 6.63
N SER A 137 1.52 -4.43 7.34
CA SER A 137 0.36 -5.16 7.82
C SER A 137 -0.31 -4.50 9.03
N ARG A 138 -1.56 -4.90 9.31
CA ARG A 138 -2.36 -4.47 10.47
C ARG A 138 -1.56 -4.49 11.78
N GLY A 139 -0.71 -5.51 11.96
CA GLY A 139 0.08 -5.67 13.19
C GLY A 139 0.91 -4.43 13.56
N ASN A 140 1.37 -3.68 12.57
CA ASN A 140 2.13 -2.45 12.81
C ASN A 140 1.25 -1.22 13.04
N ALA A 141 -0.01 -1.21 12.69
CA ALA A 141 -0.86 -0.01 12.78
C ALA A 141 -0.97 0.50 14.21
N THR A 142 -1.35 -0.36 15.15
CA THR A 142 -1.46 -0.01 16.56
C THR A 142 -0.10 0.20 17.24
N HIS A 143 0.91 -0.61 16.85
CA HIS A 143 2.29 -0.43 17.32
C HIS A 143 2.85 0.94 16.90
N GLY A 144 2.69 1.32 15.63
CA GLY A 144 3.12 2.62 15.12
C GLY A 144 2.36 3.80 15.71
N ALA A 145 1.08 3.61 16.00
CA ALA A 145 0.22 4.60 16.64
C ALA A 145 0.47 4.72 18.17
N GLY A 146 1.09 3.73 18.79
CA GLY A 146 1.35 3.69 20.23
C GLY A 146 0.11 3.40 21.08
N ILE A 147 -0.84 2.62 20.55
CA ILE A 147 -2.07 2.20 21.24
C ILE A 147 -2.18 0.68 21.34
N HIS A 148 -3.04 0.19 22.22
CA HIS A 148 -3.25 -1.24 22.40
C HIS A 148 -3.95 -1.89 21.19
N PRO A 149 -3.50 -3.07 20.69
CA PRO A 149 -4.10 -3.72 19.52
C PRO A 149 -5.57 -4.09 19.66
N GLY A 150 -6.07 -4.27 20.90
CA GLY A 150 -7.48 -4.54 21.17
C GLY A 150 -8.45 -3.39 20.88
N HIS A 151 -7.94 -2.21 20.48
CA HIS A 151 -8.77 -1.09 20.05
C HIS A 151 -9.12 -1.10 18.55
N VAL A 152 -8.72 -2.13 17.80
CA VAL A 152 -9.04 -2.27 16.38
C VAL A 152 -10.10 -3.33 16.20
N ASP A 153 -11.34 -2.90 16.02
CA ASP A 153 -12.51 -3.76 15.83
C ASP A 153 -12.74 -4.08 14.34
N THR A 154 -12.49 -3.09 13.47
CA THR A 154 -12.73 -3.19 12.03
C THR A 154 -11.43 -3.08 11.26
N VAL A 155 -11.23 -3.98 10.29
CA VAL A 155 -10.07 -3.99 9.39
C VAL A 155 -10.56 -4.00 7.95
N ILE A 156 -10.48 -2.86 7.28
CA ILE A 156 -10.91 -2.70 5.90
C ILE A 156 -9.75 -3.02 4.98
N GLY A 157 -9.87 -4.10 4.21
CA GLY A 157 -8.93 -4.45 3.15
C GLY A 157 -9.23 -3.63 1.89
N ILE A 158 -8.40 -2.67 1.53
CA ILE A 158 -8.56 -1.91 0.28
C ILE A 158 -7.87 -2.68 -0.84
N THR A 159 -8.62 -3.05 -1.86
CA THR A 159 -8.11 -3.72 -3.06
C THR A 159 -8.70 -3.13 -4.33
N LYS A 160 -7.99 -3.24 -5.44
CA LYS A 160 -8.55 -2.96 -6.76
C LYS A 160 -9.27 -4.18 -7.31
N ALA A 161 -10.14 -3.99 -8.27
CA ALA A 161 -10.77 -5.09 -9.02
C ALA A 161 -9.78 -5.85 -9.95
N TYR A 162 -8.54 -5.46 -9.98
CA TYR A 162 -7.40 -6.08 -10.66
C TYR A 162 -6.14 -5.80 -9.86
N ILE A 163 -5.00 -6.44 -10.17
CA ILE A 163 -3.76 -6.20 -9.43
C ILE A 163 -2.84 -5.22 -10.17
N THR A 164 -2.10 -4.43 -9.41
CA THR A 164 -1.05 -3.56 -9.97
C THR A 164 0.22 -3.62 -9.13
N ARG A 165 1.38 -3.45 -9.79
CA ARG A 165 2.67 -3.40 -9.13
C ARG A 165 3.56 -2.32 -9.71
N VAL A 166 4.30 -1.61 -8.85
CA VAL A 166 5.40 -0.72 -9.21
C VAL A 166 6.71 -1.39 -8.84
N GLY A 167 7.73 -1.22 -9.69
CA GLY A 167 9.07 -1.79 -9.45
C GLY A 167 9.20 -3.26 -9.83
N ASN A 168 10.32 -3.84 -9.43
CA ASN A 168 10.68 -5.21 -9.74
C ASN A 168 9.92 -6.21 -8.84
N GLY A 169 10.08 -7.50 -9.09
CA GLY A 169 9.42 -8.58 -8.37
C GLY A 169 8.35 -9.26 -9.21
N HIS A 170 8.09 -10.51 -8.89
CA HIS A 170 7.22 -11.37 -9.68
C HIS A 170 5.74 -11.04 -9.45
N MET A 171 4.95 -11.16 -10.49
CA MET A 171 3.50 -10.96 -10.50
C MET A 171 2.89 -12.00 -11.46
N PRO A 172 2.52 -13.20 -10.98
CA PRO A 172 2.08 -14.29 -11.84
C PRO A 172 0.92 -13.96 -12.78
N THR A 173 0.07 -13.03 -12.38
CA THR A 173 -1.11 -12.61 -13.17
C THR A 173 -0.84 -11.42 -14.09
N GLU A 174 0.42 -11.00 -14.27
CA GLU A 174 0.78 -9.86 -15.13
C GLU A 174 0.34 -10.07 -16.57
N LEU A 175 -0.14 -8.99 -17.19
CA LEU A 175 -0.63 -8.98 -18.55
C LEU A 175 0.23 -8.10 -19.46
N PHE A 176 0.59 -8.65 -20.61
CA PHE A 176 1.40 -7.99 -21.65
C PHE A 176 0.64 -7.79 -22.96
N ASP A 177 -0.66 -8.03 -22.92
CA ASP A 177 -1.59 -7.99 -24.05
C ASP A 177 -2.45 -6.70 -24.05
N GLU A 178 -3.45 -6.67 -24.95
CA GLU A 178 -4.38 -5.56 -25.07
C GLU A 178 -5.20 -5.32 -23.78
N VAL A 179 -5.45 -6.37 -23.01
CA VAL A 179 -6.13 -6.24 -21.70
C VAL A 179 -5.24 -5.52 -20.71
N GLY A 180 -3.94 -5.87 -20.63
CA GLY A 180 -2.97 -5.16 -19.81
C GLY A 180 -2.86 -3.67 -20.16
N GLU A 181 -2.94 -3.35 -21.48
CA GLU A 181 -2.94 -1.97 -21.94
C GLU A 181 -4.24 -1.24 -21.57
N HIS A 182 -5.38 -1.90 -21.70
CA HIS A 182 -6.69 -1.38 -21.24
C HIS A 182 -6.66 -1.02 -19.75
N LEU A 183 -6.24 -1.97 -18.90
CA LEU A 183 -6.15 -1.74 -17.44
C LEU A 183 -5.22 -0.56 -17.10
N THR A 184 -4.12 -0.40 -17.83
CA THR A 184 -3.17 0.71 -17.62
C THR A 184 -3.76 2.06 -18.05
N SER A 185 -4.34 2.12 -19.25
CA SER A 185 -4.80 3.37 -19.86
C SER A 185 -6.10 3.86 -19.20
N VAL A 186 -7.11 3.01 -19.11
CA VAL A 186 -8.41 3.34 -18.48
C VAL A 186 -8.24 3.53 -16.98
N GLY A 187 -7.43 2.67 -16.35
CA GLY A 187 -7.13 2.76 -14.92
C GLY A 187 -6.18 3.91 -14.54
N HIS A 188 -5.57 4.62 -15.49
CA HIS A 188 -4.54 5.64 -15.24
C HIS A 188 -3.45 5.13 -14.30
N GLU A 189 -2.92 3.92 -14.59
CA GLU A 189 -2.00 3.22 -13.72
C GLU A 189 -0.56 3.73 -13.86
N PHE A 190 -0.35 4.91 -13.27
CA PHE A 190 0.95 5.57 -13.15
C PHE A 190 1.23 5.94 -11.70
N GLY A 191 2.49 5.86 -11.29
CA GLY A 191 2.89 6.20 -9.93
C GLY A 191 2.78 7.71 -9.69
N THR A 192 2.02 8.13 -8.70
CA THR A 192 1.80 9.54 -8.38
C THR A 192 3.11 10.30 -8.11
N THR A 193 4.07 9.67 -7.47
CA THR A 193 5.36 10.28 -7.09
C THR A 193 6.40 10.20 -8.21
N THR A 194 6.45 9.08 -8.93
CA THR A 194 7.53 8.79 -9.89
C THR A 194 7.10 8.89 -11.34
N GLY A 195 5.80 8.97 -11.61
CA GLY A 195 5.24 8.90 -12.97
C GLY A 195 5.46 7.55 -13.67
N ARG A 196 6.09 6.57 -13.00
CA ARG A 196 6.35 5.26 -13.59
C ARG A 196 5.03 4.54 -13.89
N ARG A 197 4.94 3.92 -15.07
CA ARG A 197 3.86 3.00 -15.41
C ARG A 197 3.83 1.86 -14.40
N ARG A 198 2.63 1.51 -13.93
CA ARG A 198 2.39 0.32 -13.13
C ARG A 198 2.16 -0.88 -14.05
N ARG A 199 2.71 -2.00 -13.66
CA ARG A 199 2.41 -3.31 -14.26
C ARG A 199 1.01 -3.70 -13.82
N CYS A 200 0.19 -4.21 -14.72
CA CYS A 200 -1.21 -4.58 -14.47
C CYS A 200 -1.42 -6.07 -14.71
N GLY A 201 -2.32 -6.68 -13.97
CA GLY A 201 -2.67 -8.07 -14.10
C GLY A 201 -4.08 -8.36 -13.60
N TRP A 202 -4.61 -9.56 -13.89
CA TRP A 202 -5.89 -10.00 -13.38
C TRP A 202 -5.90 -10.07 -11.85
N PHE A 203 -7.09 -9.95 -11.25
CA PHE A 203 -7.26 -10.10 -9.80
C PHE A 203 -6.68 -11.43 -9.32
N ASP A 204 -5.87 -11.37 -8.28
CA ASP A 204 -5.15 -12.52 -7.73
C ASP A 204 -5.70 -12.89 -6.35
N ALA A 205 -6.55 -13.92 -6.33
CA ALA A 205 -7.16 -14.37 -5.09
C ALA A 205 -6.19 -15.15 -4.19
N VAL A 206 -5.07 -15.68 -4.72
CA VAL A 206 -4.02 -16.30 -3.90
C VAL A 206 -3.35 -15.23 -3.04
N VAL A 207 -2.94 -14.12 -3.67
CA VAL A 207 -2.39 -12.94 -2.98
C VAL A 207 -3.39 -12.38 -1.97
N MET A 208 -4.68 -12.32 -2.35
CA MET A 208 -5.69 -11.72 -1.48
C MET A 208 -6.02 -12.61 -0.28
N ARG A 209 -6.02 -13.95 -0.43
CA ARG A 209 -6.14 -14.89 0.70
C ARG A 209 -4.95 -14.76 1.65
N HIS A 210 -3.73 -14.69 1.12
CA HIS A 210 -2.53 -14.41 1.92
C HIS A 210 -2.67 -13.09 2.68
N SER A 211 -3.08 -12.02 2.01
CA SER A 211 -3.29 -10.71 2.63
C SER A 211 -4.35 -10.74 3.73
N ASN A 212 -5.45 -11.46 3.51
CA ASN A 212 -6.49 -11.64 4.52
C ASN A 212 -5.98 -12.44 5.74
N ARG A 213 -5.25 -13.53 5.51
CA ARG A 213 -4.65 -14.33 6.59
C ARG A 213 -3.72 -13.50 7.49
N VAL A 214 -2.93 -12.60 6.89
CA VAL A 214 -1.98 -11.73 7.61
C VAL A 214 -2.70 -10.60 8.37
N ASN A 215 -3.73 -10.00 7.76
CA ASN A 215 -4.36 -8.79 8.28
C ASN A 215 -5.69 -9.05 9.01
N GLY A 216 -6.39 -10.16 8.75
CA GLY A 216 -7.70 -10.47 9.31
C GLY A 216 -8.74 -9.42 8.91
N PHE A 217 -8.98 -9.27 7.60
CA PHE A 217 -9.98 -8.32 7.12
C PHE A 217 -11.37 -8.67 7.62
N THR A 218 -12.05 -7.70 8.19
CA THR A 218 -13.48 -7.80 8.54
C THR A 218 -14.34 -7.53 7.30
N GLU A 219 -13.85 -6.69 6.40
CA GLU A 219 -14.52 -6.28 5.18
C GLU A 219 -13.52 -5.79 4.12
N ILE A 220 -13.98 -5.69 2.88
CA ILE A 220 -13.20 -5.24 1.72
C ILE A 220 -13.85 -4.00 1.11
N ALA A 221 -13.03 -2.98 0.84
CA ALA A 221 -13.36 -1.88 -0.07
C ALA A 221 -12.76 -2.19 -1.45
N LEU A 222 -13.60 -2.52 -2.42
CA LEU A 222 -13.20 -2.86 -3.78
C LEU A 222 -13.19 -1.59 -4.64
N THR A 223 -12.04 -1.21 -5.14
CA THR A 223 -11.87 0.00 -5.96
C THR A 223 -11.65 -0.32 -7.42
N LYS A 224 -11.84 0.67 -8.30
CA LYS A 224 -11.53 0.52 -9.73
C LYS A 224 -12.34 -0.55 -10.46
N LEU A 225 -13.56 -0.83 -10.02
CA LEU A 225 -14.43 -1.78 -10.71
C LEU A 225 -14.82 -1.27 -12.10
N ASP A 226 -15.01 0.04 -12.25
CA ASP A 226 -15.24 0.77 -13.49
C ASP A 226 -14.24 0.44 -14.60
N VAL A 227 -12.99 0.22 -14.23
CA VAL A 227 -11.88 -0.06 -15.18
C VAL A 227 -12.04 -1.41 -15.89
N LEU A 228 -12.78 -2.36 -15.32
CA LEU A 228 -13.07 -3.64 -15.97
C LEU A 228 -14.18 -3.53 -17.03
N GLY A 229 -14.86 -2.39 -17.10
CA GLY A 229 -15.88 -2.14 -18.12
C GLY A 229 -15.32 -2.15 -19.54
N GLY A 230 -16.04 -2.77 -20.47
CA GLY A 230 -15.66 -2.91 -21.88
C GLY A 230 -14.81 -4.14 -22.20
N LEU A 231 -14.47 -4.95 -21.21
CA LEU A 231 -13.84 -6.25 -21.42
C LEU A 231 -14.93 -7.32 -21.67
N ASP A 232 -14.70 -8.20 -22.67
CA ASP A 232 -15.60 -9.30 -22.97
C ASP A 232 -15.60 -10.36 -21.86
N GLU A 233 -14.41 -10.62 -21.30
CA GLU A 233 -14.19 -11.59 -20.25
C GLU A 233 -13.33 -10.97 -19.13
N ILE A 234 -13.61 -11.38 -17.89
CA ILE A 234 -12.81 -11.01 -16.71
C ILE A 234 -12.30 -12.29 -16.06
N LYS A 235 -11.02 -12.33 -15.71
CA LYS A 235 -10.40 -13.51 -15.10
C LYS A 235 -10.01 -13.23 -13.66
N ILE A 236 -10.18 -14.25 -12.81
CA ILE A 236 -9.76 -14.25 -11.40
C ILE A 236 -8.79 -15.41 -11.22
N CYS A 237 -7.56 -15.13 -10.81
CA CYS A 237 -6.62 -16.17 -10.45
C CYS A 237 -7.03 -16.78 -9.11
N VAL A 238 -7.29 -18.09 -9.11
CA VAL A 238 -7.78 -18.83 -7.93
C VAL A 238 -6.74 -19.76 -7.33
N GLY A 239 -5.66 -20.05 -8.04
CA GLY A 239 -4.55 -20.89 -7.64
C GLY A 239 -3.35 -20.64 -8.54
N TYR A 240 -2.21 -21.25 -8.21
CA TYR A 240 -1.04 -21.31 -9.07
C TYR A 240 -0.71 -22.76 -9.39
N LYS A 241 -0.11 -22.97 -10.55
CA LYS A 241 0.50 -24.24 -10.93
C LYS A 241 2.01 -24.05 -10.95
N MET A 242 2.71 -24.92 -10.24
CA MET A 242 4.17 -24.94 -10.15
C MET A 242 4.65 -26.34 -10.60
N GLY A 243 5.09 -26.43 -11.86
CA GLY A 243 5.26 -27.72 -12.53
C GLY A 243 3.92 -28.47 -12.61
N ASP A 244 3.87 -29.71 -12.07
CA ASP A 244 2.65 -30.53 -12.06
C ASP A 244 1.79 -30.35 -10.79
N VAL A 245 2.21 -29.45 -9.86
CA VAL A 245 1.53 -29.28 -8.57
C VAL A 245 0.72 -27.98 -8.60
N GLU A 246 -0.57 -28.09 -8.28
CA GLU A 246 -1.42 -26.93 -8.03
C GLU A 246 -1.32 -26.51 -6.57
N ILE A 247 -1.11 -25.22 -6.33
CA ILE A 247 -0.99 -24.61 -4.99
C ILE A 247 -2.00 -23.47 -4.85
N ASN A 248 -2.57 -23.36 -3.67
CA ASN A 248 -3.58 -22.35 -3.33
C ASN A 248 -3.04 -21.28 -2.38
N GLU A 249 -1.82 -21.43 -1.92
CA GLU A 249 -1.11 -20.53 -1.01
C GLU A 249 0.02 -19.82 -1.74
N MET A 250 0.29 -18.58 -1.34
CA MET A 250 1.38 -17.78 -1.88
C MET A 250 2.73 -18.35 -1.42
N PRO A 251 3.67 -18.70 -2.34
CA PRO A 251 5.02 -19.09 -1.97
C PRO A 251 5.75 -17.98 -1.21
N ALA A 252 6.48 -18.35 -0.15
CA ALA A 252 7.29 -17.39 0.60
C ALA A 252 8.52 -16.88 -0.18
N SER A 253 9.00 -17.66 -1.15
CA SER A 253 10.15 -17.30 -2.00
C SER A 253 9.68 -16.52 -3.23
N ALA A 254 10.25 -15.34 -3.45
CA ALA A 254 10.02 -14.58 -4.68
C ALA A 254 10.52 -15.32 -5.95
N ILE A 255 11.55 -16.18 -5.81
CA ILE A 255 12.04 -17.02 -6.92
C ILE A 255 10.99 -18.07 -7.26
N ALA A 256 10.39 -18.72 -6.26
CA ALA A 256 9.33 -19.70 -6.50
C ALA A 256 8.07 -19.08 -7.12
N LEU A 257 7.83 -17.79 -6.88
CA LEU A 257 6.74 -17.04 -7.53
C LEU A 257 6.99 -16.84 -9.04
N GLU A 258 8.26 -16.84 -9.50
CA GLU A 258 8.60 -16.72 -10.91
C GLU A 258 8.15 -17.94 -11.71
N ASP A 259 8.18 -19.12 -11.07
CA ASP A 259 7.79 -20.39 -11.67
C ASP A 259 6.28 -20.69 -11.56
N CYS A 260 5.50 -19.76 -10.99
CA CYS A 260 4.07 -19.92 -10.80
C CYS A 260 3.28 -19.51 -12.03
N GLU A 261 2.51 -20.44 -12.60
CA GLU A 261 1.52 -20.18 -13.63
C GLU A 261 0.14 -19.98 -13.00
N PRO A 262 -0.58 -18.88 -13.31
CA PRO A 262 -1.88 -18.61 -12.70
C PRO A 262 -2.97 -19.55 -13.25
N VAL A 263 -3.80 -20.07 -12.35
CA VAL A 263 -5.01 -20.85 -12.67
C VAL A 263 -6.21 -19.91 -12.56
N TYR A 264 -6.94 -19.76 -13.66
CA TYR A 264 -8.03 -18.79 -13.76
C TYR A 264 -9.42 -19.40 -13.74
N VAL A 265 -10.34 -18.67 -13.10
CA VAL A 265 -11.79 -18.75 -13.37
C VAL A 265 -12.15 -17.57 -14.25
N THR A 266 -12.83 -17.84 -15.36
CA THR A 266 -13.31 -16.81 -16.30
C THR A 266 -14.77 -16.48 -16.03
N MET A 267 -15.09 -15.18 -16.09
CA MET A 267 -16.43 -14.63 -15.92
C MET A 267 -16.79 -13.73 -17.10
N PRO A 268 -18.07 -13.58 -17.42
CA PRO A 268 -18.50 -12.58 -18.39
C PRO A 268 -18.10 -11.16 -17.95
N GLY A 269 -17.66 -10.37 -18.92
CA GLY A 269 -17.43 -8.95 -18.70
C GLY A 269 -18.73 -8.13 -18.68
N PHE A 270 -18.60 -6.82 -18.59
CA PHE A 270 -19.73 -5.88 -18.59
C PHE A 270 -19.41 -4.66 -19.48
N ALA A 271 -20.47 -3.97 -19.87
CA ALA A 271 -20.36 -2.83 -20.76
C ALA A 271 -19.44 -1.73 -20.23
N SER A 272 -18.73 -1.06 -21.15
CA SER A 272 -18.04 0.17 -20.83
C SER A 272 -19.02 1.30 -20.55
N HIS A 273 -18.75 2.08 -19.55
CA HIS A 273 -19.45 3.33 -19.24
C HIS A 273 -18.44 4.46 -19.10
N SER A 274 -18.85 5.66 -19.45
CA SER A 274 -18.07 6.86 -19.16
C SER A 274 -18.01 7.11 -17.63
N LEU A 275 -17.08 7.95 -17.19
CA LEU A 275 -17.00 8.34 -15.78
C LEU A 275 -18.28 9.02 -15.27
N GLU A 276 -18.96 9.78 -16.15
CA GLU A 276 -20.23 10.44 -15.83
C GLU A 276 -21.37 9.42 -15.66
N GLU A 277 -21.44 8.40 -16.52
CA GLU A 277 -22.41 7.30 -16.40
C GLU A 277 -22.16 6.48 -15.13
N TRP A 278 -20.91 6.11 -14.83
CA TRP A 278 -20.56 5.42 -13.59
C TRP A 278 -20.95 6.23 -12.34
N LEU A 279 -20.67 7.55 -12.35
CA LEU A 279 -21.09 8.46 -11.29
C LEU A 279 -22.62 8.51 -11.17
N GLY A 280 -23.34 8.54 -12.29
CA GLY A 280 -24.81 8.45 -12.32
C GLY A 280 -25.35 7.17 -11.71
N ILE A 281 -24.73 6.01 -12.04
CA ILE A 281 -25.07 4.70 -11.44
C ILE A 281 -24.85 4.74 -9.92
N ALA A 282 -23.67 5.23 -9.47
CA ALA A 282 -23.35 5.31 -8.04
C ALA A 282 -24.35 6.17 -7.27
N ARG A 283 -24.64 7.37 -7.77
CA ARG A 283 -25.61 8.29 -7.18
C ARG A 283 -27.01 7.67 -7.10
N LYS A 284 -27.44 6.96 -8.14
CA LYS A 284 -28.71 6.24 -8.13
C LYS A 284 -28.72 5.13 -7.07
N CYS A 285 -27.68 4.29 -7.03
CA CYS A 285 -27.56 3.24 -6.02
C CYS A 285 -27.70 3.78 -4.60
N ASN A 286 -27.04 4.91 -4.31
CA ASN A 286 -27.04 5.52 -2.99
C ASN A 286 -28.36 6.24 -2.67
N SER A 287 -28.90 7.05 -3.60
CA SER A 287 -30.12 7.84 -3.36
C SER A 287 -31.39 7.00 -3.26
N GLU A 288 -31.46 5.88 -3.98
CA GLU A 288 -32.59 4.95 -3.96
C GLU A 288 -32.41 3.80 -2.95
N GLY A 289 -31.28 3.76 -2.22
CA GLY A 289 -31.00 2.71 -1.25
C GLY A 289 -30.84 1.33 -1.86
N LEU A 290 -30.40 1.26 -3.13
CA LEU A 290 -30.25 0.00 -3.86
C LEU A 290 -28.95 -0.75 -3.49
N GLY A 291 -27.95 -0.03 -2.98
CA GLY A 291 -26.63 -0.61 -2.78
C GLY A 291 -26.13 -1.31 -4.04
N PHE A 292 -25.54 -2.48 -3.88
CA PHE A 292 -24.99 -3.24 -5.01
C PHE A 292 -26.01 -3.79 -6.00
N SER A 293 -27.29 -3.89 -5.61
CA SER A 293 -28.35 -4.34 -6.52
C SER A 293 -28.61 -3.36 -7.68
N GLY A 294 -28.18 -2.12 -7.55
CA GLY A 294 -28.25 -1.12 -8.62
C GLY A 294 -27.10 -1.17 -9.62
N LEU A 295 -26.07 -1.99 -9.39
CA LEU A 295 -24.94 -2.18 -10.32
C LEU A 295 -25.35 -3.07 -11.51
N PRO A 296 -24.60 -3.03 -12.64
CA PRO A 296 -24.77 -4.00 -13.73
C PRO A 296 -24.66 -5.45 -13.22
N ALA A 297 -25.51 -6.34 -13.70
CA ALA A 297 -25.60 -7.72 -13.19
C ALA A 297 -24.25 -8.48 -13.24
N ALA A 298 -23.47 -8.32 -14.30
CA ALA A 298 -22.15 -8.95 -14.39
C ALA A 298 -21.16 -8.38 -13.36
N ALA A 299 -21.24 -7.10 -13.03
CA ALA A 299 -20.46 -6.49 -11.97
C ALA A 299 -20.87 -7.03 -10.57
N GLN A 300 -22.17 -7.19 -10.33
CA GLN A 300 -22.66 -7.84 -9.10
C GLN A 300 -22.13 -9.28 -8.98
N ASN A 301 -22.19 -10.05 -10.08
CA ASN A 301 -21.69 -11.43 -10.11
C ASN A 301 -20.19 -11.50 -9.84
N TYR A 302 -19.42 -10.54 -10.36
CA TYR A 302 -17.98 -10.43 -10.08
C TYR A 302 -17.72 -10.21 -8.58
N ILE A 303 -18.40 -9.27 -7.96
CA ILE A 303 -18.29 -9.00 -6.51
C ILE A 303 -18.64 -10.25 -5.70
N GLN A 304 -19.78 -10.89 -5.99
CA GLN A 304 -20.21 -12.11 -5.31
C GLN A 304 -19.22 -13.26 -5.47
N LYS A 305 -18.61 -13.37 -6.66
CA LYS A 305 -17.57 -14.37 -6.91
C LYS A 305 -16.33 -14.11 -6.06
N LEU A 306 -15.87 -12.86 -5.95
CA LEU A 306 -14.75 -12.49 -5.08
C LEU A 306 -15.08 -12.85 -3.62
N GLU A 307 -16.24 -12.48 -3.11
CA GLU A 307 -16.66 -12.81 -1.74
C GLU A 307 -16.68 -14.33 -1.49
N SER A 308 -17.20 -15.09 -2.44
CA SER A 308 -17.23 -16.56 -2.36
C SER A 308 -15.82 -17.18 -2.30
N ILE A 309 -14.85 -16.61 -3.03
CA ILE A 309 -13.47 -17.12 -3.06
C ILE A 309 -12.69 -16.70 -1.81
N LEU A 310 -12.94 -15.49 -1.31
CA LEU A 310 -12.14 -14.88 -0.24
C LEU A 310 -12.73 -15.14 1.16
N GLY A 311 -14.02 -15.44 1.24
CA GLY A 311 -14.72 -15.59 2.52
C GLY A 311 -14.85 -14.28 3.32
N VAL A 312 -14.75 -13.12 2.64
CA VAL A 312 -14.85 -11.78 3.24
C VAL A 312 -15.83 -10.94 2.45
N THR A 313 -16.69 -10.22 3.15
CA THR A 313 -17.70 -9.35 2.54
C THR A 313 -17.07 -8.09 1.92
N VAL A 314 -17.53 -7.72 0.74
CA VAL A 314 -17.24 -6.40 0.14
C VAL A 314 -18.26 -5.41 0.71
N SER A 315 -17.80 -4.40 1.44
CA SER A 315 -18.66 -3.39 2.07
C SER A 315 -18.87 -2.15 1.20
N SER A 316 -17.91 -1.84 0.33
CA SER A 316 -18.01 -0.70 -0.58
C SER A 316 -17.31 -0.95 -1.91
N VAL A 317 -17.79 -0.28 -2.96
CA VAL A 317 -17.26 -0.41 -4.33
C VAL A 317 -17.05 0.97 -4.94
N GLY A 318 -15.83 1.24 -5.42
CA GLY A 318 -15.48 2.45 -6.17
C GLY A 318 -15.66 2.26 -7.67
N LEU A 319 -16.44 3.14 -8.28
CA LEU A 319 -16.80 3.18 -9.71
C LEU A 319 -16.16 4.36 -10.45
N GLY A 320 -15.12 4.98 -9.88
CA GLY A 320 -14.43 6.11 -10.46
C GLY A 320 -13.63 6.90 -9.43
N PRO A 321 -12.95 7.99 -9.85
CA PRO A 321 -12.10 8.79 -8.97
C PRO A 321 -12.88 9.78 -8.09
N ASP A 322 -14.15 10.06 -8.42
CA ASP A 322 -14.99 10.98 -7.65
C ASP A 322 -15.42 10.34 -6.32
N ARG A 323 -15.50 11.12 -5.26
CA ARG A 323 -15.96 10.65 -3.95
C ARG A 323 -17.37 10.09 -3.99
N ASP A 324 -18.25 10.72 -4.78
CA ASP A 324 -19.64 10.29 -4.96
C ASP A 324 -19.76 9.03 -5.82
N ALA A 325 -18.68 8.59 -6.47
CA ALA A 325 -18.66 7.35 -7.25
C ALA A 325 -18.44 6.09 -6.40
N THR A 326 -18.57 6.18 -5.09
CA THR A 326 -18.53 5.03 -4.18
C THR A 326 -19.95 4.57 -3.88
N VAL A 327 -20.18 3.26 -3.96
CA VAL A 327 -21.43 2.60 -3.58
C VAL A 327 -21.18 1.74 -2.36
N ASP A 328 -21.93 1.96 -1.30
CA ASP A 328 -21.89 1.13 -0.10
C ASP A 328 -22.90 -0.01 -0.18
N ARG A 329 -22.59 -1.12 0.47
CA ARG A 329 -23.55 -2.23 0.63
C ARG A 329 -24.65 -1.81 1.60
N VAL A 330 -25.90 -2.03 1.22
CA VAL A 330 -27.09 -1.86 2.07
C VAL A 330 -27.48 -3.20 2.69
#